data_2ff044a82c66cd3359fdb39b98ebcd0c
#
_entry.id   2ff044a82c66cd3359fdb39b98ebcd0c
#
_cell.length_a   1.000
_cell.length_b   1.000
_cell.length_c   1.000
_cell.angle_alpha   90.00
_cell.angle_beta   90.00
_cell.angle_gamma   90.00
#
_symmetry.space_group_name_H-M   'P 1'
#
loop_
_entity.id
_entity.type
_entity.pdbx_description
1 polymer ?
#
loop_
_entity_poly.entity_id
_entity_poly.type
_entity_poly.pdbx_seq_one_letter_code
_entity_poly.pdbx_strand_id
1 'polypeptide(L)'
;MAGTPKLIVLSSQFRGKQFELTNDFYTVGRSDDRDICIKDSSLSSHHCDIIRSGETFIVRDNNSTNGTRINNVPITEQELMNSDIIQFGGIEVLFDADNREGSRSTTKTSTGITISDIDLDTVNLGSAPTTSPAEKKERLILVGIIVVLLIALLGLGIAVYNQAS
;
A
#
# COMPACT_ATOMS: atom_id res chain seq x y z
N MET A 1 24.28 -16.68 12.81
CA MET A 1 23.82 -15.47 13.54
C MET A 1 22.82 -14.79 12.63
N ALA A 2 21.61 -14.49 13.11
CA ALA A 2 20.66 -13.68 12.35
C ALA A 2 21.25 -12.27 12.18
N GLY A 3 21.15 -11.70 10.99
CA GLY A 3 21.59 -10.33 10.73
C GLY A 3 20.68 -9.31 11.42
N THR A 4 21.17 -8.11 11.65
CA THR A 4 20.34 -7.00 12.16
C THR A 4 19.34 -6.59 11.09
N PRO A 5 18.02 -6.56 11.39
CA PRO A 5 17.02 -6.07 10.45
C PRO A 5 17.33 -4.62 10.03
N LYS A 6 17.12 -4.30 8.76
CA LYS A 6 17.43 -2.99 8.20
C LYS A 6 16.46 -2.58 7.10
N LEU A 7 16.39 -1.29 6.87
CA LEU A 7 15.74 -0.70 5.71
C LEU A 7 16.80 -0.25 4.71
N ILE A 8 16.60 -0.57 3.43
CA ILE A 8 17.50 -0.20 2.33
C ILE A 8 16.73 0.65 1.32
N VAL A 9 17.13 1.90 1.12
CA VAL A 9 16.46 2.78 0.17
C VAL A 9 16.77 2.36 -1.26
N LEU A 10 15.71 2.14 -2.05
CA LEU A 10 15.78 1.73 -3.46
C LEU A 10 15.65 2.90 -4.44
N SER A 11 14.92 3.96 -4.05
CA SER A 11 14.70 5.15 -4.88
C SER A 11 16.02 5.83 -5.26
N SER A 12 16.15 6.20 -6.54
CA SER A 12 17.40 6.62 -7.18
C SER A 12 18.15 7.72 -6.42
N GLN A 13 17.43 8.71 -5.88
CA GLN A 13 17.98 9.88 -5.20
C GLN A 13 18.73 9.54 -3.90
N PHE A 14 18.31 8.47 -3.21
CA PHE A 14 18.87 8.05 -1.92
C PHE A 14 19.33 6.58 -1.94
N ARG A 15 19.50 6.01 -3.13
CA ARG A 15 19.77 4.59 -3.31
C ARG A 15 20.96 4.10 -2.49
N GLY A 16 20.73 3.00 -1.79
CA GLY A 16 21.75 2.33 -0.98
C GLY A 16 21.91 2.90 0.43
N LYS A 17 21.20 3.99 0.79
CA LYS A 17 21.13 4.43 2.19
C LYS A 17 20.45 3.33 3.01
N GLN A 18 21.07 2.96 4.14
CA GLN A 18 20.58 1.89 5.02
C GLN A 18 20.33 2.44 6.41
N PHE A 19 19.31 1.88 7.07
CA PHE A 19 18.95 2.18 8.45
C PHE A 19 18.76 0.85 9.18
N GLU A 20 19.64 0.58 10.15
CA GLU A 20 19.54 -0.60 11.01
C GLU A 20 18.43 -0.42 12.04
N LEU A 21 17.64 -1.47 12.25
CA LEU A 21 16.50 -1.48 13.17
C LEU A 21 16.90 -2.22 14.46
N THR A 22 17.67 -1.53 15.31
CA THR A 22 18.16 -2.07 16.60
C THR A 22 17.25 -1.72 17.77
N ASN A 23 16.44 -0.64 17.65
CA ASN A 23 15.53 -0.17 18.69
C ASN A 23 14.12 -0.73 18.48
N ASP A 24 13.26 -0.55 19.49
CA ASP A 24 11.87 -1.02 19.46
C ASP A 24 10.92 -0.05 18.76
N PHE A 25 11.33 1.19 18.53
CA PHE A 25 10.51 2.23 17.92
C PHE A 25 11.35 3.18 17.06
N TYR A 26 10.82 3.54 15.89
CA TYR A 26 11.40 4.53 14.99
C TYR A 26 10.32 5.41 14.39
N THR A 27 10.60 6.70 14.34
CA THR A 27 9.84 7.68 13.58
C THR A 27 10.45 7.88 12.21
N VAL A 28 9.62 7.88 11.16
CA VAL A 28 10.03 8.05 9.76
C VAL A 28 9.44 9.34 9.21
N GLY A 29 10.22 10.12 8.49
CA GLY A 29 9.72 11.33 7.84
C GLY A 29 10.81 12.19 7.20
N ARG A 30 10.40 13.37 6.69
CA ARG A 30 11.34 14.31 6.07
C ARG A 30 11.98 15.30 7.07
N SER A 31 11.47 15.37 8.29
CA SER A 31 11.96 16.30 9.32
C SER A 31 13.25 15.78 9.95
N ASP A 32 14.17 16.68 10.32
CA ASP A 32 15.48 16.30 10.88
C ASP A 32 15.41 15.64 12.24
N ASP A 33 14.30 15.85 12.95
CA ASP A 33 14.03 15.27 14.26
C ASP A 33 13.47 13.83 14.21
N ARG A 34 13.40 13.22 13.01
CA ARG A 34 12.99 11.83 12.85
C ARG A 34 14.18 10.88 12.92
N ASP A 35 13.96 9.70 13.53
CA ASP A 35 15.00 8.67 13.64
C ASP A 35 15.45 8.22 12.24
N ILE A 36 14.50 8.05 11.32
CA ILE A 36 14.72 7.73 9.91
C ILE A 36 14.34 8.95 9.07
N CYS A 37 15.32 9.84 8.88
CA CYS A 37 15.12 11.07 8.11
C CYS A 37 15.49 10.85 6.64
N ILE A 38 14.50 11.08 5.75
CA ILE A 38 14.67 11.08 4.29
C ILE A 38 14.11 12.40 3.75
N LYS A 39 15.00 13.26 3.26
CA LYS A 39 14.70 14.63 2.79
C LYS A 39 14.04 14.63 1.41
N ASP A 40 12.84 14.08 1.32
CA ASP A 40 12.05 14.07 0.09
C ASP A 40 10.70 14.76 0.29
N SER A 41 10.29 15.56 -0.71
CA SER A 41 9.05 16.34 -0.63
C SER A 41 7.78 15.48 -0.61
N SER A 42 7.86 14.24 -1.08
CA SER A 42 6.75 13.28 -1.05
C SER A 42 6.50 12.71 0.35
N LEU A 43 7.45 12.83 1.29
CA LEU A 43 7.26 12.43 2.68
C LEU A 43 6.63 13.56 3.50
N SER A 44 5.75 13.19 4.42
CA SER A 44 5.30 14.09 5.50
C SER A 44 6.43 14.34 6.50
N SER A 45 6.35 15.42 7.28
CA SER A 45 7.34 15.72 8.33
C SER A 45 7.47 14.58 9.32
N HIS A 46 6.33 13.98 9.73
CA HIS A 46 6.21 12.69 10.38
C HIS A 46 5.29 11.84 9.50
N HIS A 47 5.83 10.84 8.84
CA HIS A 47 5.11 10.07 7.82
C HIS A 47 4.50 8.80 8.40
N CYS A 48 5.31 8.00 9.07
CA CYS A 48 4.88 6.77 9.69
C CYS A 48 5.79 6.41 10.88
N ASP A 49 5.37 5.41 11.65
CA ASP A 49 6.15 4.79 12.71
C ASP A 49 6.49 3.36 12.35
N ILE A 50 7.64 2.88 12.81
CA ILE A 50 8.05 1.48 12.72
C ILE A 50 8.22 0.98 14.15
N ILE A 51 7.47 -0.05 14.50
CA ILE A 51 7.34 -0.55 15.87
C ILE A 51 7.75 -2.01 15.89
N ARG A 52 8.66 -2.39 16.79
CA ARG A 52 9.03 -3.79 16.98
C ARG A 52 7.89 -4.56 17.63
N SER A 53 7.57 -5.71 17.06
CA SER A 53 6.57 -6.65 17.60
C SER A 53 7.20 -8.05 17.70
N GLY A 54 7.81 -8.34 18.83
CA GLY A 54 8.60 -9.56 19.00
C GLY A 54 9.82 -9.59 18.09
N GLU A 55 9.88 -10.54 17.18
CA GLU A 55 10.97 -10.67 16.19
C GLU A 55 10.70 -9.94 14.87
N THR A 56 9.52 -9.36 14.70
CA THR A 56 9.11 -8.64 13.50
C THR A 56 8.93 -7.14 13.76
N PHE A 57 8.53 -6.39 12.74
CA PHE A 57 8.23 -4.98 12.82
C PHE A 57 6.86 -4.69 12.21
N ILE A 58 6.16 -3.70 12.78
CA ILE A 58 4.90 -3.18 12.27
C ILE A 58 5.16 -1.77 11.73
N VAL A 59 4.65 -1.45 10.54
CA VAL A 59 4.58 -0.09 10.01
C VAL A 59 3.19 0.46 10.25
N ARG A 60 3.12 1.67 10.82
CA ARG A 60 1.87 2.40 11.05
C ARG A 60 1.94 3.78 10.41
N ASP A 61 1.04 4.06 9.47
CA ASP A 61 0.93 5.36 8.82
C ASP A 61 0.35 6.41 9.77
N ASN A 62 0.96 7.60 9.82
CA ASN A 62 0.53 8.71 10.68
C ASN A 62 -0.33 9.74 9.91
N ASN A 63 -1.33 9.28 9.17
CA ASN A 63 -2.15 10.12 8.30
C ASN A 63 -1.29 10.93 7.34
N SER A 64 -0.33 10.29 6.72
CA SER A 64 0.61 10.93 5.82
C SER A 64 -0.09 11.45 4.56
N THR A 65 0.44 12.55 3.97
CA THR A 65 -0.19 13.22 2.82
C THR A 65 -0.31 12.31 1.59
N ASN A 66 0.72 11.49 1.33
CA ASN A 66 0.78 10.62 0.16
C ASN A 66 0.54 9.13 0.47
N GLY A 67 0.35 8.83 1.76
CA GLY A 67 0.10 7.47 2.23
C GLY A 67 1.33 6.58 2.25
N THR A 68 1.21 5.50 3.00
CA THR A 68 2.18 4.40 3.07
C THR A 68 1.63 3.18 2.34
N ARG A 69 2.49 2.46 1.61
CA ARG A 69 2.14 1.20 0.94
C ARG A 69 3.16 0.12 1.27
N ILE A 70 2.71 -1.13 1.29
CA ILE A 70 3.57 -2.31 1.33
C ILE A 70 3.23 -3.18 0.13
N ASN A 71 4.23 -3.48 -0.72
CA ASN A 71 4.06 -4.23 -1.97
C ASN A 71 2.95 -3.64 -2.87
N ASN A 72 2.90 -2.32 -3.01
CA ASN A 72 1.89 -1.53 -3.73
C ASN A 72 0.48 -1.50 -3.08
N VAL A 73 0.25 -2.15 -1.95
CA VAL A 73 -1.04 -2.13 -1.23
C VAL A 73 -1.02 -1.00 -0.21
N PRO A 74 -1.98 -0.04 -0.26
CA PRO A 74 -2.11 1.00 0.76
C PRO A 74 -2.40 0.40 2.13
N ILE A 75 -1.74 0.91 3.17
CA ILE A 75 -1.91 0.43 4.55
C ILE A 75 -2.15 1.59 5.52
N THR A 76 -2.81 1.29 6.62
CA THR A 76 -2.82 2.14 7.83
C THR A 76 -1.87 1.56 8.87
N GLU A 77 -1.86 0.23 9.00
CA GLU A 77 -0.95 -0.52 9.85
C GLU A 77 -0.76 -1.92 9.27
N GLN A 78 0.48 -2.41 9.22
CA GLN A 78 0.78 -3.75 8.74
C GLN A 78 2.12 -4.26 9.29
N GLU A 79 2.16 -5.55 9.60
CA GLU A 79 3.39 -6.27 9.95
C GLU A 79 4.26 -6.47 8.71
N LEU A 80 5.58 -6.30 8.88
CA LEU A 80 6.58 -6.46 7.82
C LEU A 80 7.06 -7.90 7.72
N MET A 81 7.16 -8.37 6.49
CA MET A 81 7.83 -9.62 6.15
C MET A 81 9.18 -9.34 5.47
N ASN A 82 10.13 -10.25 5.64
CA ASN A 82 11.42 -10.13 4.95
C ASN A 82 11.21 -9.97 3.43
N SER A 83 11.93 -9.04 2.83
CA SER A 83 11.85 -8.64 1.42
C SER A 83 10.60 -7.84 1.04
N ASP A 84 9.82 -7.35 2.00
CA ASP A 84 8.75 -6.40 1.69
C ASP A 84 9.32 -5.08 1.14
N ILE A 85 8.65 -4.56 0.12
CA ILE A 85 8.92 -3.23 -0.43
C ILE A 85 7.91 -2.25 0.18
N ILE A 86 8.43 -1.33 0.99
CA ILE A 86 7.64 -0.29 1.64
C ILE A 86 7.77 0.98 0.79
N GLN A 87 6.65 1.66 0.54
CA GLN A 87 6.62 2.98 -0.09
C GLN A 87 6.17 4.02 0.93
N PHE A 88 7.06 4.95 1.24
CA PHE A 88 6.75 6.15 2.03
C PHE A 88 6.52 7.30 1.04
N GLY A 89 5.25 7.56 0.68
CA GLY A 89 4.95 8.49 -0.41
C GLY A 89 5.56 8.05 -1.73
N GLY A 90 6.57 8.76 -2.22
CA GLY A 90 7.31 8.43 -3.45
C GLY A 90 8.60 7.63 -3.24
N ILE A 91 8.99 7.35 -2.01
CA ILE A 91 10.25 6.68 -1.69
C ILE A 91 10.03 5.20 -1.44
N GLU A 92 10.72 4.37 -2.21
CA GLU A 92 10.72 2.91 -2.07
C GLU A 92 11.89 2.45 -1.20
N VAL A 93 11.58 1.55 -0.27
CA VAL A 93 12.49 1.00 0.72
C VAL A 93 12.28 -0.50 0.84
N LEU A 94 13.35 -1.27 0.80
CA LEU A 94 13.33 -2.70 1.05
C LEU A 94 13.51 -2.97 2.54
N PHE A 95 12.65 -3.77 3.14
CA PHE A 95 12.87 -4.34 4.46
C PHE A 95 13.68 -5.63 4.33
N ASP A 96 14.87 -5.65 4.92
CA ASP A 96 15.78 -6.79 4.95
C ASP A 96 15.98 -7.24 6.41
N ALA A 97 15.32 -8.33 6.76
CA ALA A 97 15.38 -8.89 8.12
C ALA A 97 16.44 -10.01 8.26
N ASP A 98 17.13 -10.41 7.17
CA ASP A 98 18.10 -11.52 7.12
C ASP A 98 17.71 -12.75 7.99
N ASN A 99 16.40 -12.95 8.14
CA ASN A 99 15.87 -14.13 8.81
C ASN A 99 15.96 -15.31 7.84
N ARG A 100 17.02 -16.08 7.92
CA ARG A 100 17.16 -17.33 7.16
C ARG A 100 16.08 -18.37 7.44
N GLU A 101 15.17 -18.12 8.38
CA GLU A 101 14.04 -18.99 8.71
C GLU A 101 12.67 -18.50 8.19
N GLY A 102 12.59 -17.32 7.57
CA GLY A 102 11.38 -16.79 6.94
C GLY A 102 11.30 -17.06 5.44
N SER A 103 11.88 -18.16 4.94
CA SER A 103 11.54 -18.65 3.60
C SER A 103 10.03 -18.85 3.54
N ARG A 104 9.37 -18.05 2.71
CA ARG A 104 7.97 -18.22 2.33
C ARG A 104 7.59 -19.69 2.41
N SER A 105 6.78 -20.06 3.39
CA SER A 105 5.97 -21.24 3.25
C SER A 105 5.04 -20.94 2.06
N THR A 106 5.55 -21.13 0.85
CA THR A 106 4.69 -21.48 -0.26
C THR A 106 3.99 -22.71 0.24
N THR A 107 2.75 -22.55 0.65
CA THR A 107 1.80 -23.63 0.74
C THR A 107 1.87 -24.31 -0.64
N LYS A 108 2.73 -25.31 -0.75
CA LYS A 108 2.65 -26.28 -1.82
C LYS A 108 1.32 -26.99 -1.56
N THR A 109 0.25 -26.45 -2.13
CA THR A 109 -0.90 -27.28 -2.44
C THR A 109 -0.36 -28.37 -3.35
N SER A 110 0.02 -29.48 -2.74
CA SER A 110 0.36 -30.71 -3.43
C SER A 110 -0.95 -31.26 -4.00
N THR A 111 -1.42 -30.65 -5.09
CA THR A 111 -2.32 -31.33 -5.99
C THR A 111 -1.40 -32.19 -6.84
N GLY A 112 -1.40 -33.49 -6.56
CA GLY A 112 -0.65 -34.48 -7.33
C GLY A 112 -1.20 -34.56 -8.75
N ILE A 113 -0.68 -33.72 -9.62
CA ILE A 113 -0.88 -33.81 -11.06
C ILE A 113 0.36 -34.49 -11.61
N THR A 114 0.25 -35.76 -11.92
CA THR A 114 1.28 -36.52 -12.65
C THR A 114 1.27 -36.02 -14.10
N ILE A 115 2.46 -35.71 -14.65
CA ILE A 115 2.68 -35.05 -15.95
C ILE A 115 2.26 -35.93 -17.15
N SER A 116 1.63 -37.09 -16.92
CA SER A 116 1.24 -38.05 -17.97
C SER A 116 -0.10 -37.74 -18.66
N ASP A 117 -0.89 -36.75 -18.20
CA ASP A 117 -2.23 -36.49 -18.74
C ASP A 117 -2.43 -35.05 -19.26
N ILE A 118 -1.40 -34.43 -19.82
CA ILE A 118 -1.54 -33.13 -20.50
C ILE A 118 -1.80 -33.41 -21.98
N ASP A 119 -3.07 -33.39 -22.34
CA ASP A 119 -3.53 -33.36 -23.72
C ASP A 119 -3.32 -31.92 -24.27
N LEU A 120 -2.45 -31.78 -25.27
CA LEU A 120 -1.94 -30.51 -25.80
C LEU A 120 -2.91 -29.78 -26.74
N ASP A 121 -4.14 -30.24 -26.90
CA ASP A 121 -5.07 -29.74 -27.93
C ASP A 121 -6.09 -28.69 -27.46
N THR A 122 -6.01 -28.18 -26.19
CA THR A 122 -6.98 -27.17 -25.72
C THR A 122 -6.31 -26.00 -24.99
N VAL A 123 -5.26 -25.40 -25.56
CA VAL A 123 -4.79 -24.07 -25.09
C VAL A 123 -5.61 -22.99 -25.79
N ASN A 124 -6.71 -22.61 -25.17
CA ASN A 124 -7.49 -21.44 -25.58
C ASN A 124 -6.82 -20.16 -25.05
N LEU A 125 -6.05 -19.50 -25.91
CA LEU A 125 -5.47 -18.18 -25.68
C LEU A 125 -6.56 -17.12 -25.91
N GLY A 126 -7.26 -16.72 -24.89
CA GLY A 126 -8.15 -15.57 -25.02
C GLY A 126 -9.10 -15.35 -23.86
N SER A 127 -8.70 -14.54 -22.90
CA SER A 127 -9.57 -13.49 -22.39
C SER A 127 -8.85 -12.62 -21.34
N ALA A 128 -8.86 -11.32 -21.63
CA ALA A 128 -8.41 -10.23 -20.75
C ALA A 128 -9.15 -10.23 -19.42
N PRO A 129 -8.56 -9.63 -18.35
CA PRO A 129 -9.18 -9.57 -17.03
C PRO A 129 -10.48 -8.77 -17.08
N THR A 130 -11.59 -9.44 -16.84
CA THR A 130 -12.89 -8.79 -16.67
C THR A 130 -12.94 -8.12 -15.30
N THR A 131 -12.99 -6.80 -15.29
CA THR A 131 -13.34 -6.00 -14.12
C THR A 131 -14.67 -6.46 -13.53
N SER A 132 -14.68 -6.76 -12.23
CA SER A 132 -15.82 -7.23 -11.46
C SER A 132 -17.04 -6.29 -11.61
N PRO A 133 -18.27 -6.83 -11.80
CA PRO A 133 -19.49 -6.02 -11.99
C PRO A 133 -19.91 -5.20 -10.76
N ALA A 134 -19.34 -5.46 -9.58
CA ALA A 134 -19.71 -4.82 -8.32
C ALA A 134 -19.26 -3.34 -8.26
N GLU A 135 -18.05 -3.02 -8.72
CA GLU A 135 -17.53 -1.63 -8.67
C GLU A 135 -18.29 -0.66 -9.60
N LYS A 136 -18.85 -1.15 -10.72
CA LYS A 136 -19.64 -0.31 -11.63
C LYS A 136 -20.96 0.11 -11.03
N LYS A 137 -21.58 -0.71 -10.18
CA LYS A 137 -22.87 -0.39 -9.55
C LYS A 137 -22.74 0.70 -8.49
N GLU A 138 -21.71 0.68 -7.67
CA GLU A 138 -21.48 1.69 -6.64
C GLU A 138 -21.20 3.08 -7.24
N ARG A 139 -20.40 3.15 -8.31
CA ARG A 139 -20.14 4.43 -9.01
C ARG A 139 -21.39 4.98 -9.67
N LEU A 140 -22.24 4.12 -10.22
CA LEU A 140 -23.51 4.56 -10.85
C LEU A 140 -24.50 5.11 -9.83
N ILE A 141 -24.57 4.50 -8.63
CA ILE A 141 -25.41 4.96 -7.52
C ILE A 141 -24.93 6.32 -7.02
N LEU A 142 -23.62 6.50 -6.86
CA LEU A 142 -23.02 7.76 -6.40
C LEU A 142 -23.31 8.91 -7.38
N VAL A 143 -23.16 8.67 -8.68
CA VAL A 143 -23.48 9.65 -9.73
C VAL A 143 -24.97 9.98 -9.73
N GLY A 144 -25.85 8.99 -9.55
CA GLY A 144 -27.29 9.20 -9.43
C GLY A 144 -27.67 10.12 -8.27
N ILE A 145 -27.07 9.93 -7.10
CA ILE A 145 -27.32 10.77 -5.91
C ILE A 145 -26.87 12.22 -6.15
N ILE A 146 -25.70 12.43 -6.76
CA ILE A 146 -25.16 13.76 -7.08
C ILE A 146 -26.11 14.50 -8.04
N VAL A 147 -26.61 13.84 -9.08
CA VAL A 147 -27.55 14.46 -10.05
C VAL A 147 -28.86 14.87 -9.37
N VAL A 148 -29.40 14.01 -8.50
CA VAL A 148 -30.65 14.35 -7.77
C VAL A 148 -30.43 15.55 -6.84
N LEU A 149 -29.31 15.65 -6.15
CA LEU A 149 -28.96 16.78 -5.28
C LEU A 149 -28.82 18.10 -6.09
N LEU A 150 -28.22 18.04 -7.28
CA LEU A 150 -28.06 19.22 -8.15
C LEU A 150 -29.44 19.72 -8.67
N ILE A 151 -30.32 18.81 -9.02
CA ILE A 151 -31.71 19.18 -9.45
C ILE A 151 -32.46 19.80 -8.30
N ALA A 152 -32.36 19.28 -7.08
CA ALA A 152 -33.01 19.83 -5.90
C ALA A 152 -32.51 21.25 -5.57
N LEU A 153 -31.18 21.49 -5.67
CA LEU A 153 -30.57 22.81 -5.48
C LEU A 153 -31.01 23.81 -6.53
N LEU A 154 -31.11 23.41 -7.80
CA LEU A 154 -31.63 24.26 -8.88
C LEU A 154 -33.10 24.61 -8.66
N GLY A 155 -33.93 23.66 -8.23
CA GLY A 155 -35.35 23.90 -7.90
C GLY A 155 -35.52 24.88 -6.74
N LEU A 156 -34.70 24.76 -5.70
CA LEU A 156 -34.73 25.68 -4.56
C LEU A 156 -34.29 27.09 -4.97
N GLY A 157 -33.26 27.22 -5.82
CA GLY A 157 -32.83 28.52 -6.36
C GLY A 157 -33.89 29.24 -7.16
N ILE A 158 -34.65 28.50 -8.02
CA ILE A 158 -35.76 29.06 -8.80
C ILE A 158 -36.93 29.48 -7.89
N ALA A 159 -37.24 28.70 -6.86
CA ALA A 159 -38.28 29.01 -5.90
C ALA A 159 -37.97 30.31 -5.11
N VAL A 160 -36.72 30.45 -4.65
CA VAL A 160 -36.28 31.66 -3.96
C VAL A 160 -36.28 32.87 -4.89
N TYR A 161 -35.86 32.71 -6.15
CA TYR A 161 -35.89 33.80 -7.14
C TYR A 161 -37.32 34.27 -7.42
N ASN A 162 -38.29 33.34 -7.56
CA ASN A 162 -39.70 33.69 -7.77
C ASN A 162 -40.38 34.33 -6.55
N GLN A 163 -39.86 34.13 -5.33
CA GLN A 163 -40.39 34.82 -4.13
C GLN A 163 -39.78 36.22 -3.95
N ALA A 164 -38.65 36.51 -4.56
CA ALA A 164 -37.92 37.78 -4.44
C ALA A 164 -38.27 38.78 -5.58
N SER A 165 -39.02 38.34 -6.59
CA SER A 165 -39.45 39.14 -7.73
C SER A 165 -40.93 39.43 -7.66
#